data_a0a2af71a39be324ff8343e3267e22a3
#
_entry.id   a0a2af71a39be324ff8343e3267e22a3
#
_cell.length_a   1.000
_cell.length_b   1.000
_cell.length_c   1.000
_cell.angle_alpha   90.00
_cell.angle_beta   90.00
_cell.angle_gamma   90.00
#
_symmetry.space_group_name_H-M   'P 1'
#
loop_
_entity.id
_entity.type
_entity.pdbx_description
1 polymer ?
#
loop_
_entity_poly.entity_id
_entity_poly.type
_entity_poly.pdbx_seq_one_letter_code
_entity_poly.pdbx_strand_id
1 'polypeptide(L)'
;MDANLLQWKNQGQSFLSRLRTWVCLLDPSLLLSSNAEILKAHSLIGSTEKLDGKDEAAVNLSLSSSHPGSGAVLPLFFRPPAYLPISGPLVVASLLPHSGVKAAMFWQFLLQSYNAGFSYVHRNSSTEKEKTTSLTQLLLMVGTVSYTTCAGALPQIFIDRLRIRSPPLQTLCRSVLPIPLSAALAFFNVLTVRHQETETGIQVFDCNGNPVGVSKAAGSKAVWETALSRAVLFGTTAVVPNLLVLFLQRFFQRNSLLMAPCRHISVALVFGLMIPVSFSLFSPAGTINRESVEEELQAGASGQTLFYHRGL
;
A
#
# COMPACT_ATOMS: atom_id res chain seq x y z
N MET A 1 -5.75 13.26 -19.04
CA MET A 1 -5.89 12.26 -17.94
C MET A 1 -5.67 10.88 -18.53
N ASP A 2 -4.92 10.01 -17.87
CA ASP A 2 -4.72 8.62 -18.30
C ASP A 2 -6.02 7.81 -18.28
N ALA A 3 -6.14 6.80 -19.16
CA ALA A 3 -7.34 5.97 -19.29
C ALA A 3 -7.71 5.25 -17.98
N ASN A 4 -6.71 4.73 -17.25
CA ASN A 4 -6.92 4.07 -15.97
C ASN A 4 -7.45 5.03 -14.90
N LEU A 5 -6.95 6.27 -14.85
CA LEU A 5 -7.40 7.27 -13.90
C LEU A 5 -8.83 7.73 -14.23
N LEU A 6 -9.16 7.84 -15.51
CA LEU A 6 -10.53 8.15 -15.98
C LEU A 6 -11.50 7.04 -15.56
N GLN A 7 -11.08 5.78 -15.68
CA GLN A 7 -11.89 4.63 -15.26
C GLN A 7 -12.17 4.66 -13.75
N TRP A 8 -11.16 4.95 -12.93
CA TRP A 8 -11.34 5.12 -11.48
C TRP A 8 -12.25 6.31 -11.13
N LYS A 9 -12.15 7.42 -11.86
CA LYS A 9 -13.04 8.57 -11.69
C LYS A 9 -14.49 8.18 -11.93
N ASN A 10 -14.78 7.37 -12.95
CA ASN A 10 -16.12 6.99 -13.33
C ASN A 10 -16.73 5.89 -12.45
N GLN A 11 -15.93 4.89 -12.04
CA GLN A 11 -16.41 3.70 -11.30
C GLN A 11 -16.14 3.75 -9.79
N GLY A 12 -15.14 4.49 -9.34
CA GLY A 12 -14.65 4.48 -7.95
C GLY A 12 -15.40 5.38 -6.98
N GLN A 13 -16.67 5.69 -7.17
CA GLN A 13 -17.41 6.69 -6.39
C GLN A 13 -17.70 6.25 -4.95
N SER A 14 -18.13 4.99 -4.73
CA SER A 14 -18.45 4.48 -3.40
C SER A 14 -17.37 3.53 -2.86
N PHE A 15 -17.31 3.39 -1.54
CA PHE A 15 -16.41 2.41 -0.90
C PHE A 15 -16.67 0.98 -1.37
N LEU A 16 -17.94 0.55 -1.45
CA LEU A 16 -18.29 -0.80 -1.87
C LEU A 16 -17.94 -1.07 -3.35
N SER A 17 -18.13 -0.07 -4.22
CA SER A 17 -17.72 -0.17 -5.62
C SER A 17 -16.20 -0.39 -5.71
N ARG A 18 -15.41 0.44 -5.00
CA ARG A 18 -13.96 0.28 -4.96
C ARG A 18 -13.53 -1.06 -4.39
N LEU A 19 -14.18 -1.52 -3.31
CA LEU A 19 -13.87 -2.81 -2.69
C LEU A 19 -14.08 -3.97 -3.67
N ARG A 20 -15.20 -3.98 -4.40
CA ARG A 20 -15.47 -4.98 -5.44
C ARG A 20 -14.41 -4.96 -6.53
N THR A 21 -14.07 -3.77 -7.02
CA THR A 21 -13.02 -3.62 -8.04
C THR A 21 -11.68 -4.13 -7.52
N TRP A 22 -11.26 -3.76 -6.30
CA TRP A 22 -9.99 -4.21 -5.74
C TRP A 22 -9.94 -5.73 -5.52
N VAL A 23 -11.04 -6.39 -5.17
CA VAL A 23 -11.10 -7.86 -5.10
C VAL A 23 -10.80 -8.48 -6.45
N CYS A 24 -11.35 -7.93 -7.55
CA CYS A 24 -11.04 -8.40 -8.91
C CYS A 24 -9.59 -8.09 -9.33
N LEU A 25 -9.07 -6.91 -8.98
CA LEU A 25 -7.71 -6.50 -9.32
C LEU A 25 -6.60 -7.26 -8.57
N LEU A 26 -6.93 -7.89 -7.45
CA LEU A 26 -6.00 -8.68 -6.64
C LEU A 26 -5.97 -10.16 -7.04
N ASP A 27 -6.66 -10.56 -8.10
CA ASP A 27 -6.65 -11.93 -8.61
C ASP A 27 -5.24 -12.33 -9.08
N PRO A 28 -4.61 -13.34 -8.46
CA PRO A 28 -3.28 -13.78 -8.86
C PRO A 28 -3.17 -14.28 -10.30
N SER A 29 -4.27 -14.69 -10.93
CA SER A 29 -4.28 -15.12 -12.34
C SER A 29 -3.82 -14.01 -13.30
N LEU A 30 -4.04 -12.73 -12.94
CA LEU A 30 -3.59 -11.57 -13.71
C LEU A 30 -2.05 -11.46 -13.80
N LEU A 31 -1.31 -12.14 -12.93
CA LEU A 31 0.16 -12.20 -13.00
C LEU A 31 0.68 -13.02 -14.18
N LEU A 32 -0.14 -13.91 -14.73
CA LEU A 32 0.23 -14.77 -15.85
C LEU A 32 0.23 -14.04 -17.19
N SER A 33 -0.36 -12.84 -17.25
CA SER A 33 -0.48 -12.06 -18.47
C SER A 33 0.86 -11.47 -18.92
N SER A 34 1.13 -11.56 -20.20
CA SER A 34 2.33 -11.03 -20.83
C SER A 34 2.31 -9.49 -20.90
N ASN A 35 3.49 -8.88 -21.02
CA ASN A 35 3.58 -7.42 -21.18
C ASN A 35 2.85 -6.91 -22.44
N ALA A 36 2.85 -7.71 -23.52
CA ALA A 36 2.15 -7.37 -24.76
C ALA A 36 0.61 -7.33 -24.56
N GLU A 37 0.07 -8.29 -23.83
CA GLU A 37 -1.37 -8.32 -23.49
C GLU A 37 -1.76 -7.13 -22.60
N ILE A 38 -0.91 -6.77 -21.64
CA ILE A 38 -1.15 -5.61 -20.75
C ILE A 38 -1.17 -4.31 -21.55
N LEU A 39 -0.19 -4.09 -22.44
CA LEU A 39 -0.14 -2.90 -23.28
C LEU A 39 -1.35 -2.84 -24.24
N LYS A 40 -1.74 -3.98 -24.81
CA LYS A 40 -2.94 -4.07 -25.65
C LYS A 40 -4.21 -3.74 -24.84
N ALA A 41 -4.35 -4.28 -23.63
CA ALA A 41 -5.46 -3.97 -22.74
C ALA A 41 -5.52 -2.47 -22.39
N HIS A 42 -4.37 -1.87 -22.07
CA HIS A 42 -4.28 -0.43 -21.78
C HIS A 42 -4.66 0.44 -23.00
N SER A 43 -4.19 0.09 -24.20
CA SER A 43 -4.53 0.82 -25.43
C SER A 43 -6.03 0.70 -25.81
N LEU A 44 -6.66 -0.45 -25.55
CA LEU A 44 -8.09 -0.65 -25.78
C LEU A 44 -8.95 0.29 -24.92
N ILE A 45 -8.61 0.45 -23.63
CA ILE A 45 -9.34 1.35 -22.73
C ILE A 45 -9.24 2.81 -23.18
N GLY A 46 -8.08 3.22 -23.71
CA GLY A 46 -7.87 4.58 -24.22
C GLY A 46 -8.62 4.91 -25.51
N SER A 47 -9.06 3.91 -26.28
CA SER A 47 -9.68 4.09 -27.58
C SER A 47 -11.22 3.95 -27.59
N THR A 48 -11.84 3.46 -26.51
CA THR A 48 -13.27 3.09 -26.48
C THR A 48 -14.09 4.00 -25.57
N GLU A 49 -15.05 4.74 -26.14
CA GLU A 49 -15.98 5.59 -25.36
C GLU A 49 -17.05 4.79 -24.59
N LYS A 50 -17.35 3.56 -24.98
CA LYS A 50 -18.32 2.67 -24.32
C LYS A 50 -17.72 1.28 -24.18
N LEU A 51 -17.53 0.84 -22.96
CA LEU A 51 -17.03 -0.49 -22.60
C LEU A 51 -18.20 -1.49 -22.56
N ASP A 52 -18.19 -2.46 -23.46
CA ASP A 52 -19.05 -3.65 -23.40
C ASP A 52 -18.45 -4.69 -22.44
N GLY A 53 -19.29 -5.62 -21.92
CA GLY A 53 -18.88 -6.58 -20.88
C GLY A 53 -17.66 -7.46 -21.19
N LYS A 54 -17.21 -7.55 -22.48
CA LYS A 54 -15.93 -8.21 -22.86
C LYS A 54 -14.72 -7.37 -22.49
N ASP A 55 -14.89 -6.11 -22.25
CA ASP A 55 -13.81 -5.16 -21.94
C ASP A 55 -13.46 -5.13 -20.45
N GLU A 56 -14.32 -5.71 -19.57
CA GLU A 56 -14.08 -5.75 -18.12
C GLU A 56 -12.78 -6.49 -17.76
N ALA A 57 -12.47 -7.59 -18.46
CA ALA A 57 -11.22 -8.32 -18.27
C ALA A 57 -10.01 -7.48 -18.69
N ALA A 58 -10.11 -6.73 -19.80
CA ALA A 58 -9.05 -5.83 -20.24
C ALA A 58 -8.87 -4.66 -19.27
N VAL A 59 -9.97 -4.10 -18.73
CA VAL A 59 -9.94 -3.06 -17.70
C VAL A 59 -9.22 -3.57 -16.45
N ASN A 60 -9.59 -4.73 -15.93
CA ASN A 60 -8.97 -5.31 -14.76
C ASN A 60 -7.48 -5.59 -14.98
N LEU A 61 -7.11 -6.11 -16.16
CA LEU A 61 -5.71 -6.36 -16.51
C LEU A 61 -4.90 -5.06 -16.57
N SER A 62 -5.41 -4.03 -17.20
CA SER A 62 -4.74 -2.73 -17.29
C SER A 62 -4.60 -2.07 -15.91
N LEU A 63 -5.70 -1.98 -15.14
CA LEU A 63 -5.72 -1.36 -13.82
C LEU A 63 -4.79 -2.07 -12.81
N SER A 64 -4.62 -3.40 -12.95
CA SER A 64 -3.76 -4.20 -12.06
C SER A 64 -2.30 -4.24 -12.47
N SER A 65 -1.96 -3.87 -13.70
CA SER A 65 -0.64 -4.17 -14.26
C SER A 65 0.08 -3.00 -14.89
N SER A 66 -0.60 -1.85 -15.09
CA SER A 66 0.02 -0.62 -15.61
C SER A 66 -0.06 0.54 -14.62
N HIS A 67 0.95 1.41 -14.68
CA HIS A 67 1.02 2.60 -13.83
C HIS A 67 0.07 3.69 -14.35
N PRO A 68 -0.88 4.19 -13.53
CA PRO A 68 -1.93 5.12 -14.01
C PRO A 68 -1.44 6.48 -14.48
N GLY A 69 -0.24 6.91 -14.12
CA GLY A 69 0.31 8.21 -14.52
C GLY A 69 1.18 8.15 -15.77
N SER A 70 1.74 6.97 -16.11
CA SER A 70 2.67 6.83 -17.23
C SER A 70 2.26 5.76 -18.26
N GLY A 71 1.23 4.96 -17.98
CA GLY A 71 0.84 3.81 -18.81
C GLY A 71 1.89 2.68 -18.84
N ALA A 72 3.02 2.85 -18.16
CA ALA A 72 4.11 1.86 -18.16
C ALA A 72 3.70 0.58 -17.43
N VAL A 73 4.12 -0.57 -17.97
CA VAL A 73 3.87 -1.87 -17.33
C VAL A 73 4.66 -1.97 -16.02
N LEU A 74 3.97 -2.28 -14.94
CA LEU A 74 4.58 -2.47 -13.61
C LEU A 74 5.43 -3.75 -13.57
N PRO A 75 6.57 -3.74 -12.85
CA PRO A 75 7.34 -4.95 -12.59
C PRO A 75 6.48 -6.01 -11.91
N LEU A 76 6.61 -7.27 -12.31
CA LEU A 76 5.76 -8.38 -11.88
C LEU A 76 5.57 -8.45 -10.35
N PHE A 77 6.68 -8.33 -9.61
CA PHE A 77 6.68 -8.43 -8.13
C PHE A 77 5.97 -7.27 -7.42
N PHE A 78 5.75 -6.15 -8.10
CA PHE A 78 5.11 -4.96 -7.54
C PHE A 78 3.73 -4.70 -8.15
N ARG A 79 3.19 -5.59 -8.99
CA ARG A 79 1.79 -5.51 -9.41
C ARG A 79 0.88 -5.78 -8.21
N PRO A 80 -0.26 -5.08 -8.07
CA PRO A 80 -1.23 -5.33 -7.00
C PRO A 80 -1.58 -6.80 -6.75
N PRO A 81 -1.79 -7.66 -7.78
CA PRO A 81 -2.03 -9.09 -7.55
C PRO A 81 -0.89 -9.84 -6.87
N ALA A 82 0.37 -9.37 -7.01
CA ALA A 82 1.53 -9.96 -6.36
C ALA A 82 1.65 -9.57 -4.87
N TYR A 83 0.90 -8.55 -4.44
CA TYR A 83 1.07 -8.02 -3.08
C TYR A 83 0.78 -9.06 -2.00
N LEU A 84 -0.33 -9.79 -2.08
CA LEU A 84 -0.67 -10.83 -1.10
C LEU A 84 0.29 -12.04 -1.16
N PRO A 85 0.58 -12.65 -2.32
CA PRO A 85 1.49 -13.79 -2.41
C PRO A 85 2.89 -13.51 -1.86
N ILE A 86 3.40 -12.28 -2.02
CA ILE A 86 4.74 -11.92 -1.57
C ILE A 86 4.73 -11.38 -0.14
N SER A 87 3.91 -10.38 0.16
CA SER A 87 3.91 -9.76 1.49
C SER A 87 3.25 -10.62 2.56
N GLY A 88 2.29 -11.49 2.21
CA GLY A 88 1.60 -12.37 3.16
C GLY A 88 2.56 -13.24 3.98
N PRO A 89 3.42 -14.06 3.36
CA PRO A 89 4.43 -14.83 4.06
C PRO A 89 5.40 -13.97 4.90
N LEU A 90 5.81 -12.80 4.36
CA LEU A 90 6.70 -11.89 5.07
C LEU A 90 6.03 -11.28 6.31
N VAL A 91 4.75 -10.89 6.22
CA VAL A 91 3.98 -10.37 7.35
C VAL A 91 3.80 -11.45 8.42
N VAL A 92 3.39 -12.65 8.01
CA VAL A 92 3.27 -13.79 8.94
C VAL A 92 4.60 -14.02 9.65
N ALA A 93 5.69 -14.15 8.91
CA ALA A 93 7.01 -14.37 9.48
C ALA A 93 7.46 -13.23 10.40
N SER A 94 7.22 -11.97 10.04
CA SER A 94 7.63 -10.81 10.83
C SER A 94 6.89 -10.64 12.16
N LEU A 95 5.62 -11.09 12.22
CA LEU A 95 4.77 -11.01 13.43
C LEU A 95 4.90 -12.24 14.34
N LEU A 96 5.63 -13.27 13.91
CA LEU A 96 5.88 -14.44 14.74
C LEU A 96 6.91 -14.17 15.85
N PRO A 97 6.81 -14.90 16.97
CA PRO A 97 7.85 -14.92 17.96
C PRO A 97 9.15 -15.53 17.40
N HIS A 98 10.23 -14.78 17.46
CA HIS A 98 11.54 -15.26 17.02
C HIS A 98 12.39 -15.74 18.20
N SER A 99 13.30 -16.68 17.95
CA SER A 99 14.25 -17.18 18.94
C SER A 99 15.40 -16.21 19.21
N GLY A 100 15.55 -15.14 18.42
CA GLY A 100 16.61 -14.14 18.61
C GLY A 100 16.48 -12.94 17.68
N VAL A 101 17.24 -11.89 17.99
CA VAL A 101 17.24 -10.60 17.30
C VAL A 101 17.58 -10.73 15.80
N LYS A 102 18.52 -11.60 15.43
CA LYS A 102 18.96 -11.77 14.03
C LYS A 102 17.80 -12.21 13.13
N ALA A 103 17.01 -13.18 13.57
CA ALA A 103 15.85 -13.66 12.82
C ALA A 103 14.76 -12.58 12.71
N ALA A 104 14.48 -11.86 13.80
CA ALA A 104 13.54 -10.75 13.79
C ALA A 104 13.96 -9.65 12.81
N MET A 105 15.23 -9.25 12.83
CA MET A 105 15.77 -8.25 11.91
C MET A 105 15.70 -8.71 10.44
N PHE A 106 16.01 -9.99 10.16
CA PHE A 106 15.96 -10.54 8.81
C PHE A 106 14.56 -10.45 8.21
N TRP A 107 13.53 -10.92 8.92
CA TRP A 107 12.15 -10.87 8.43
C TRP A 107 11.61 -9.44 8.32
N GLN A 108 11.97 -8.58 9.28
CA GLN A 108 11.63 -7.16 9.19
C GLN A 108 12.32 -6.50 8.00
N PHE A 109 13.59 -6.78 7.75
CA PHE A 109 14.32 -6.25 6.59
C PHE A 109 13.64 -6.61 5.27
N LEU A 110 13.27 -7.88 5.07
CA LEU A 110 12.59 -8.32 3.86
C LEU A 110 11.22 -7.64 3.70
N LEU A 111 10.43 -7.58 4.77
CA LEU A 111 9.12 -6.95 4.76
C LEU A 111 9.22 -5.45 4.44
N GLN A 112 10.11 -4.73 5.13
CA GLN A 112 10.25 -3.29 4.93
C GLN A 112 10.85 -2.94 3.56
N SER A 113 11.77 -3.76 3.05
CA SER A 113 12.31 -3.62 1.70
C SER A 113 11.22 -3.79 0.63
N TYR A 114 10.38 -4.82 0.77
CA TYR A 114 9.27 -5.04 -0.15
C TYR A 114 8.25 -3.89 -0.10
N ASN A 115 7.86 -3.43 1.08
CA ASN A 115 6.93 -2.31 1.24
C ASN A 115 7.49 -1.00 0.69
N ALA A 116 8.77 -0.72 0.90
CA ALA A 116 9.44 0.45 0.34
C ALA A 116 9.48 0.38 -1.21
N GLY A 117 9.85 -0.77 -1.78
CA GLY A 117 9.84 -1.00 -3.22
C GLY A 117 8.46 -0.88 -3.83
N PHE A 118 7.43 -1.44 -3.17
CA PHE A 118 6.05 -1.31 -3.60
C PHE A 118 5.58 0.15 -3.61
N SER A 119 5.83 0.90 -2.54
CA SER A 119 5.49 2.33 -2.44
C SER A 119 6.23 3.17 -3.47
N TYR A 120 7.51 2.84 -3.74
CA TYR A 120 8.33 3.51 -4.73
C TYR A 120 7.82 3.33 -6.16
N VAL A 121 7.45 2.10 -6.53
CA VAL A 121 6.97 1.78 -7.89
C VAL A 121 5.61 2.42 -8.19
N HIS A 122 4.76 2.58 -7.15
CA HIS A 122 3.43 3.18 -7.29
C HIS A 122 3.38 4.69 -7.00
N ARG A 123 4.53 5.34 -6.85
CA ARG A 123 4.60 6.79 -6.65
C ARG A 123 4.20 7.54 -7.92
N ASN A 124 3.69 8.75 -7.73
CA ASN A 124 3.51 9.68 -8.84
C ASN A 124 4.87 10.27 -9.25
N SER A 125 5.11 10.36 -10.56
CA SER A 125 6.26 11.04 -11.14
C SER A 125 5.75 12.16 -12.04
N SER A 126 6.08 13.40 -11.69
CA SER A 126 5.55 14.58 -12.39
C SER A 126 6.38 14.99 -13.60
N THR A 127 7.61 14.49 -13.74
CA THR A 127 8.55 14.96 -14.80
C THR A 127 9.40 13.81 -15.34
N GLU A 128 9.78 13.87 -16.64
CA GLU A 128 10.70 12.89 -17.25
C GLU A 128 12.08 12.83 -16.58
N LYS A 129 12.55 13.94 -15.99
CA LYS A 129 13.79 14.00 -15.20
C LYS A 129 13.73 13.18 -13.91
N GLU A 130 12.55 12.90 -13.38
CA GLU A 130 12.35 12.09 -12.18
C GLU A 130 12.34 10.57 -12.45
N LYS A 131 12.36 10.15 -13.72
CA LYS A 131 12.50 8.72 -14.09
C LYS A 131 13.87 8.15 -13.67
N THR A 132 14.89 8.99 -13.48
CA THR A 132 16.17 8.57 -12.92
C THR A 132 16.12 8.70 -11.39
N THR A 133 16.31 7.58 -10.69
CA THR A 133 16.41 7.57 -9.23
C THR A 133 17.56 8.47 -8.79
N SER A 134 17.26 9.58 -8.13
CA SER A 134 18.30 10.44 -7.58
C SER A 134 19.04 9.74 -6.44
N LEU A 135 20.33 10.07 -6.24
CA LEU A 135 21.12 9.52 -5.12
C LEU A 135 20.42 9.81 -3.78
N THR A 136 19.84 10.99 -3.61
CA THR A 136 19.08 11.40 -2.42
C THR A 136 17.91 10.44 -2.17
N GLN A 137 17.17 10.09 -3.22
CA GLN A 137 16.04 9.18 -3.09
C GLN A 137 16.46 7.75 -2.75
N LEU A 138 17.56 7.27 -3.33
CA LEU A 138 18.14 5.98 -2.96
C LEU A 138 18.56 5.97 -1.49
N LEU A 139 19.22 7.02 -1.00
CA LEU A 139 19.62 7.16 0.40
C LEU A 139 18.40 7.22 1.33
N LEU A 140 17.34 7.92 0.95
CA LEU A 140 16.08 7.94 1.71
C LEU A 140 15.45 6.55 1.80
N MET A 141 15.42 5.79 0.70
CA MET A 141 14.91 4.42 0.71
C MET A 141 15.76 3.49 1.60
N VAL A 142 17.08 3.51 1.46
CA VAL A 142 17.99 2.71 2.29
C VAL A 142 17.86 3.10 3.76
N GLY A 143 17.81 4.39 4.06
CA GLY A 143 17.59 4.91 5.42
C GLY A 143 16.25 4.44 5.99
N THR A 144 15.17 4.54 5.19
CA THR A 144 13.83 4.08 5.59
C THR A 144 13.83 2.60 5.93
N VAL A 145 14.36 1.76 5.05
CA VAL A 145 14.43 0.31 5.27
C VAL A 145 15.27 0.00 6.51
N SER A 146 16.39 0.69 6.71
CA SER A 146 17.28 0.47 7.85
C SER A 146 16.61 0.82 9.18
N TYR A 147 16.03 2.02 9.32
CA TYR A 147 15.40 2.42 10.57
C TYR A 147 14.13 1.63 10.87
N THR A 148 13.30 1.33 9.84
CA THR A 148 12.08 0.54 10.04
C THR A 148 12.39 -0.91 10.38
N THR A 149 13.47 -1.47 9.85
CA THR A 149 13.96 -2.80 10.24
C THR A 149 14.38 -2.83 11.71
N CYS A 150 15.19 -1.89 12.14
CA CYS A 150 15.62 -1.80 13.53
C CYS A 150 14.44 -1.57 14.48
N ALA A 151 13.57 -0.63 14.14
CA ALA A 151 12.39 -0.32 14.95
C ALA A 151 11.40 -1.50 14.99
N GLY A 152 11.17 -2.20 13.88
CA GLY A 152 10.30 -3.39 13.85
C GLY A 152 10.83 -4.56 14.67
N ALA A 153 12.15 -4.66 14.84
CA ALA A 153 12.79 -5.67 15.69
C ALA A 153 12.87 -5.26 17.18
N LEU A 154 12.51 -4.01 17.54
CA LEU A 154 12.60 -3.51 18.93
C LEU A 154 11.96 -4.43 19.97
N PRO A 155 10.75 -5.02 19.76
CA PRO A 155 10.16 -5.91 20.75
C PRO A 155 11.06 -7.10 21.10
N GLN A 156 11.71 -7.68 20.10
CA GLN A 156 12.65 -8.80 20.32
C GLN A 156 13.97 -8.33 20.92
N ILE A 157 14.46 -7.17 20.49
CA ILE A 157 15.69 -6.57 21.05
C ILE A 157 15.50 -6.29 22.56
N PHE A 158 14.34 -5.76 22.95
CA PHE A 158 14.05 -5.52 24.38
C PHE A 158 14.02 -6.82 25.18
N ILE A 159 13.38 -7.87 24.68
CA ILE A 159 13.33 -9.17 25.36
C ILE A 159 14.76 -9.73 25.56
N ASP A 160 15.58 -9.73 24.51
CA ASP A 160 16.89 -10.35 24.53
C ASP A 160 17.92 -9.51 25.32
N ARG A 161 17.96 -8.19 25.10
CA ARG A 161 18.94 -7.29 25.71
C ARG A 161 18.68 -7.01 27.18
N LEU A 162 17.39 -6.77 27.52
CA LEU A 162 16.98 -6.53 28.89
C LEU A 162 16.77 -7.83 29.68
N ARG A 163 17.01 -8.99 29.07
CA ARG A 163 16.80 -10.32 29.67
C ARG A 163 15.44 -10.41 30.39
N ILE A 164 14.38 -9.91 29.77
CA ILE A 164 13.06 -9.86 30.36
C ILE A 164 12.59 -11.28 30.65
N ARG A 165 12.55 -11.65 31.94
CA ARG A 165 12.08 -12.97 32.42
C ARG A 165 10.62 -12.91 32.88
N SER A 166 10.08 -11.72 33.15
CA SER A 166 8.71 -11.54 33.61
C SER A 166 7.71 -11.90 32.51
N PRO A 167 6.82 -12.90 32.73
CA PRO A 167 5.82 -13.28 31.73
C PRO A 167 4.92 -12.15 31.24
N PRO A 168 4.40 -11.24 32.08
CA PRO A 168 3.56 -10.14 31.61
C PRO A 168 4.30 -9.14 30.73
N LEU A 169 5.57 -8.85 31.03
CA LEU A 169 6.41 -7.98 30.19
C LEU A 169 6.75 -8.61 28.85
N GLN A 170 7.01 -9.93 28.82
CA GLN A 170 7.18 -10.65 27.53
C GLN A 170 5.90 -10.61 26.70
N THR A 171 4.73 -10.78 27.32
CA THR A 171 3.45 -10.68 26.63
C THR A 171 3.23 -9.25 26.10
N LEU A 172 3.55 -8.23 26.86
CA LEU A 172 3.49 -6.84 26.41
C LEU A 172 4.37 -6.62 25.17
N CYS A 173 5.63 -7.04 25.23
CA CYS A 173 6.56 -6.88 24.10
C CYS A 173 6.18 -7.70 22.87
N ARG A 174 5.61 -8.91 23.03
CA ARG A 174 5.28 -9.81 21.92
C ARG A 174 3.89 -9.60 21.30
N SER A 175 2.95 -9.10 22.08
CA SER A 175 1.54 -9.04 21.64
C SER A 175 0.97 -7.63 21.58
N VAL A 176 1.37 -6.73 22.46
CA VAL A 176 0.81 -5.38 22.53
C VAL A 176 1.69 -4.37 21.75
N LEU A 177 2.97 -4.35 22.01
CA LEU A 177 3.90 -3.41 21.38
C LEU A 177 3.94 -3.50 19.83
N PRO A 178 3.89 -4.68 19.19
CA PRO A 178 3.84 -4.77 17.73
C PRO A 178 2.63 -4.08 17.10
N ILE A 179 1.53 -3.89 17.82
CA ILE A 179 0.30 -3.30 17.27
C ILE A 179 0.52 -1.85 16.82
N PRO A 180 0.78 -0.88 17.74
CA PRO A 180 1.03 0.50 17.33
C PRO A 180 2.31 0.62 16.48
N LEU A 181 3.29 -0.24 16.73
CA LEU A 181 4.56 -0.21 16.02
C LEU A 181 4.39 -0.57 14.55
N SER A 182 3.66 -1.64 14.20
CA SER A 182 3.44 -2.03 12.81
C SER A 182 2.64 -0.99 12.02
N ALA A 183 1.63 -0.39 12.65
CA ALA A 183 0.87 0.71 12.04
C ALA A 183 1.76 1.94 11.80
N ALA A 184 2.55 2.35 12.79
CA ALA A 184 3.46 3.49 12.67
C ALA A 184 4.54 3.25 11.62
N LEU A 185 5.17 2.06 11.61
CA LEU A 185 6.21 1.73 10.62
C LEU A 185 5.67 1.73 9.19
N ALA A 186 4.47 1.19 8.97
CA ALA A 186 3.82 1.22 7.66
C ALA A 186 3.48 2.64 7.22
N PHE A 187 3.01 3.48 8.14
CA PHE A 187 2.74 4.89 7.90
C PHE A 187 3.99 5.66 7.51
N PHE A 188 5.03 5.59 8.33
CA PHE A 188 6.28 6.32 8.09
C PHE A 188 7.06 5.79 6.87
N ASN A 189 6.95 4.50 6.55
CA ASN A 189 7.55 3.94 5.35
C ASN A 189 7.02 4.66 4.10
N VAL A 190 5.69 4.82 3.98
CA VAL A 190 5.09 5.53 2.84
C VAL A 190 5.48 7.00 2.83
N LEU A 191 5.37 7.70 3.98
CA LEU A 191 5.72 9.11 4.08
C LEU A 191 7.15 9.40 3.60
N THR A 192 8.11 8.55 4.02
CA THR A 192 9.52 8.77 3.72
C THR A 192 9.84 8.41 2.26
N VAL A 193 9.33 7.26 1.77
CA VAL A 193 9.62 6.80 0.40
C VAL A 193 9.00 7.73 -0.65
N ARG A 194 7.82 8.28 -0.35
CA ARG A 194 7.08 9.18 -1.25
C ARG A 194 7.22 10.67 -0.89
N HIS A 195 8.17 11.02 -0.02
CA HIS A 195 8.39 12.41 0.40
C HIS A 195 8.59 13.38 -0.76
N GLN A 196 9.22 12.94 -1.83
CA GLN A 196 9.45 13.77 -3.01
C GLN A 196 8.13 14.30 -3.62
N GLU A 197 7.04 13.52 -3.60
CA GLU A 197 5.74 13.97 -4.10
C GLU A 197 5.15 15.14 -3.30
N THR A 198 5.54 15.29 -2.05
CA THR A 198 5.12 16.43 -1.20
C THR A 198 5.94 17.69 -1.50
N GLU A 199 7.17 17.54 -1.97
CA GLU A 199 8.07 18.65 -2.30
C GLU A 199 7.92 19.13 -3.73
N THR A 200 7.88 18.19 -4.70
CA THR A 200 7.78 18.51 -6.13
C THR A 200 6.33 18.68 -6.59
N GLY A 201 5.37 18.11 -5.84
CA GLY A 201 3.95 18.06 -6.21
C GLY A 201 3.62 16.93 -7.18
N ILE A 202 2.34 16.78 -7.48
CA ILE A 202 1.81 15.80 -8.44
C ILE A 202 0.87 16.48 -9.44
N GLN A 203 0.75 15.89 -10.64
CA GLN A 203 -0.12 16.40 -11.68
C GLN A 203 -1.60 16.39 -11.23
N VAL A 204 -2.29 17.51 -11.41
CA VAL A 204 -3.72 17.68 -11.18
C VAL A 204 -4.46 17.93 -12.48
N PHE A 205 -5.71 17.48 -12.54
CA PHE A 205 -6.57 17.52 -13.72
C PHE A 205 -7.90 18.21 -13.38
N ASP A 206 -8.49 18.87 -14.35
CA ASP A 206 -9.83 19.44 -14.24
C ASP A 206 -10.94 18.37 -14.38
N CYS A 207 -12.21 18.80 -14.31
CA CYS A 207 -13.36 17.92 -14.49
C CYS A 207 -13.44 17.29 -15.90
N ASN A 208 -12.82 17.92 -16.91
CA ASN A 208 -12.76 17.43 -18.28
C ASN A 208 -11.57 16.50 -18.55
N GLY A 209 -10.67 16.33 -17.55
CA GLY A 209 -9.46 15.52 -17.69
C GLY A 209 -8.27 16.26 -18.30
N ASN A 210 -8.34 17.58 -18.47
CA ASN A 210 -7.22 18.37 -18.93
C ASN A 210 -6.21 18.58 -17.79
N PRO A 211 -4.90 18.54 -18.05
CA PRO A 211 -3.89 18.85 -17.05
C PRO A 211 -3.93 20.33 -16.70
N VAL A 212 -4.09 20.65 -15.42
CA VAL A 212 -4.08 22.04 -14.91
C VAL A 212 -2.66 22.46 -14.50
N GLY A 213 -1.92 21.56 -13.87
CA GLY A 213 -0.56 21.81 -13.41
C GLY A 213 -0.13 20.83 -12.32
N VAL A 214 0.93 21.17 -11.59
CA VAL A 214 1.52 20.34 -10.54
C VAL A 214 1.25 20.98 -9.18
N SER A 215 0.61 20.25 -8.26
CA SER A 215 0.23 20.74 -6.93
C SER A 215 0.94 19.96 -5.82
N LYS A 216 1.60 20.66 -4.91
CA LYS A 216 2.22 20.11 -3.69
C LYS A 216 1.16 19.74 -2.66
N ALA A 217 0.08 20.53 -2.59
CA ALA A 217 -1.05 20.24 -1.71
C ALA A 217 -1.71 18.91 -2.09
N ALA A 218 -1.91 18.63 -3.39
CA ALA A 218 -2.41 17.35 -3.88
C ALA A 218 -1.42 16.21 -3.58
N GLY A 219 -0.11 16.45 -3.76
CA GLY A 219 0.95 15.48 -3.43
C GLY A 219 0.93 15.10 -1.95
N SER A 220 0.88 16.10 -1.07
CA SER A 220 0.80 15.89 0.38
C SER A 220 -0.44 15.08 0.76
N LYS A 221 -1.61 15.41 0.21
CA LYS A 221 -2.85 14.69 0.46
C LYS A 221 -2.78 13.23 -0.03
N ALA A 222 -2.26 12.98 -1.23
CA ALA A 222 -2.10 11.65 -1.80
C ALA A 222 -1.20 10.74 -0.92
N VAL A 223 -0.05 11.26 -0.49
CA VAL A 223 0.90 10.54 0.36
C VAL A 223 0.30 10.25 1.74
N TRP A 224 -0.39 11.23 2.35
CA TRP A 224 -1.03 11.06 3.65
C TRP A 224 -2.15 10.03 3.64
N GLU A 225 -3.05 10.07 2.65
CA GLU A 225 -4.13 9.09 2.47
C GLU A 225 -3.59 7.67 2.26
N THR A 226 -2.52 7.53 1.47
CA THR A 226 -1.85 6.24 1.25
C THR A 226 -1.20 5.74 2.53
N ALA A 227 -0.50 6.59 3.27
CA ALA A 227 0.13 6.25 4.54
C ALA A 227 -0.89 5.77 5.58
N LEU A 228 -2.05 6.47 5.70
CA LEU A 228 -3.14 6.05 6.56
C LEU A 228 -3.72 4.69 6.16
N SER A 229 -3.92 4.45 4.87
CA SER A 229 -4.44 3.16 4.41
C SER A 229 -3.49 2.00 4.74
N ARG A 230 -2.17 2.22 4.69
CA ARG A 230 -1.16 1.24 5.09
C ARG A 230 -1.11 1.04 6.61
N ALA A 231 -1.24 2.11 7.39
CA ALA A 231 -1.33 2.03 8.85
C ALA A 231 -2.54 1.19 9.28
N VAL A 232 -3.69 1.37 8.64
CA VAL A 232 -4.90 0.56 8.89
C VAL A 232 -4.65 -0.90 8.54
N LEU A 233 -4.05 -1.20 7.38
CA LEU A 233 -3.74 -2.56 6.96
C LEU A 233 -2.88 -3.29 7.98
N PHE A 234 -1.72 -2.72 8.32
CA PHE A 234 -0.76 -3.38 9.23
C PHE A 234 -1.21 -3.34 10.69
N GLY A 235 -1.87 -2.26 11.12
CA GLY A 235 -2.44 -2.14 12.46
C GLY A 235 -3.52 -3.18 12.73
N THR A 236 -4.49 -3.34 11.83
CA THR A 236 -5.56 -4.34 11.97
C THR A 236 -5.00 -5.76 11.89
N THR A 237 -4.03 -6.01 11.01
CA THR A 237 -3.34 -7.30 10.90
C THR A 237 -2.60 -7.67 12.19
N ALA A 238 -2.10 -6.69 12.94
CA ALA A 238 -1.47 -6.94 14.24
C ALA A 238 -2.50 -7.09 15.37
N VAL A 239 -3.60 -6.32 15.36
CA VAL A 239 -4.62 -6.33 16.42
C VAL A 239 -5.50 -7.57 16.39
N VAL A 240 -6.14 -7.84 15.24
CA VAL A 240 -7.24 -8.82 15.15
C VAL A 240 -6.79 -10.25 15.49
N PRO A 241 -5.65 -10.76 14.98
CA PRO A 241 -5.19 -12.10 15.35
C PRO A 241 -4.82 -12.21 16.84
N ASN A 242 -4.27 -11.15 17.44
CA ASN A 242 -3.96 -11.15 18.87
C ASN A 242 -5.22 -11.21 19.71
N LEU A 243 -6.27 -10.44 19.37
CA LEU A 243 -7.57 -10.52 20.06
C LEU A 243 -8.23 -11.88 19.86
N LEU A 244 -8.17 -12.44 18.65
CA LEU A 244 -8.72 -13.77 18.36
C LEU A 244 -8.02 -14.84 19.20
N VAL A 245 -6.70 -14.84 19.29
CA VAL A 245 -5.94 -15.78 20.12
C VAL A 245 -6.31 -15.63 21.59
N LEU A 246 -6.41 -14.42 22.11
CA LEU A 246 -6.86 -14.16 23.50
C LEU A 246 -8.26 -14.72 23.76
N PHE A 247 -9.17 -14.57 22.80
CA PHE A 247 -10.52 -15.11 22.89
C PHE A 247 -10.50 -16.64 22.86
N LEU A 248 -9.78 -17.24 21.93
CA LEU A 248 -9.68 -18.70 21.79
C LEU A 248 -8.98 -19.36 22.98
N GLN A 249 -8.03 -18.71 23.63
CA GLN A 249 -7.38 -19.22 24.84
C GLN A 249 -8.37 -19.52 25.98
N ARG A 250 -9.48 -18.78 26.07
CA ARG A 250 -10.53 -19.04 27.04
C ARG A 250 -11.30 -20.35 26.79
N PHE A 251 -11.37 -20.75 25.52
CA PHE A 251 -12.09 -21.98 25.11
C PHE A 251 -11.15 -23.19 25.01
N PHE A 252 -9.90 -22.99 24.59
CA PHE A 252 -8.94 -24.04 24.31
C PHE A 252 -7.80 -24.12 25.34
N GLN A 253 -8.09 -23.88 26.62
CA GLN A 253 -7.08 -23.86 27.71
C GLN A 253 -6.19 -25.12 27.77
N ARG A 254 -6.51 -26.21 27.08
CA ARG A 254 -5.86 -27.51 27.18
C ARG A 254 -4.85 -27.87 26.08
N ASN A 255 -4.82 -27.13 24.95
CA ASN A 255 -4.00 -27.49 23.77
C ASN A 255 -3.15 -26.32 23.26
N SER A 256 -2.02 -26.06 23.93
CA SER A 256 -1.07 -25.01 23.52
C SER A 256 -0.48 -25.23 22.10
N LEU A 257 -0.42 -26.47 21.62
CA LEU A 257 0.09 -26.84 20.30
C LEU A 257 -0.76 -26.28 19.15
N LEU A 258 -2.08 -26.10 19.35
CA LEU A 258 -2.98 -25.56 18.32
C LEU A 258 -2.95 -24.03 18.24
N MET A 259 -2.45 -23.34 19.27
CA MET A 259 -2.44 -21.89 19.33
C MET A 259 -1.47 -21.25 18.32
N ALA A 260 -0.30 -21.87 18.10
CA ALA A 260 0.67 -21.37 17.15
C ALA A 260 0.13 -21.39 15.70
N PRO A 261 -0.35 -22.53 15.13
CA PRO A 261 -0.93 -22.54 13.79
C PRO A 261 -2.17 -21.65 13.67
N CYS A 262 -3.04 -21.59 14.69
CA CYS A 262 -4.19 -20.66 14.69
C CYS A 262 -3.75 -19.20 14.55
N ARG A 263 -2.68 -18.79 15.22
CA ARG A 263 -2.15 -17.43 15.11
C ARG A 263 -1.63 -17.16 13.69
N HIS A 264 -0.86 -18.07 13.08
CA HIS A 264 -0.34 -17.92 11.72
C HIS A 264 -1.45 -17.78 10.69
N ILE A 265 -2.42 -18.69 10.75
CA ILE A 265 -3.57 -18.70 9.85
C ILE A 265 -4.39 -17.42 10.02
N SER A 266 -4.62 -16.99 11.27
CA SER A 266 -5.35 -15.75 11.54
C SER A 266 -4.64 -14.51 10.98
N VAL A 267 -3.31 -14.42 11.12
CA VAL A 267 -2.53 -13.31 10.54
C VAL A 267 -2.65 -13.32 9.02
N ALA A 268 -2.48 -14.47 8.37
CA ALA A 268 -2.58 -14.59 6.91
C ALA A 268 -3.98 -14.22 6.39
N LEU A 269 -5.03 -14.72 7.05
CA LEU A 269 -6.42 -14.43 6.67
C LEU A 269 -6.78 -12.96 6.87
N VAL A 270 -6.46 -12.39 8.04
CA VAL A 270 -6.75 -10.98 8.32
C VAL A 270 -5.99 -10.07 7.37
N PHE A 271 -4.71 -10.34 7.12
CA PHE A 271 -3.93 -9.57 6.17
C PHE A 271 -4.54 -9.64 4.77
N GLY A 272 -4.85 -10.85 4.27
CA GLY A 272 -5.45 -11.04 2.95
C GLY A 272 -6.79 -10.31 2.79
N LEU A 273 -7.68 -10.39 3.79
CA LEU A 273 -8.97 -9.69 3.79
C LEU A 273 -8.81 -8.17 3.89
N MET A 274 -7.81 -7.70 4.62
CA MET A 274 -7.59 -6.26 4.84
C MET A 274 -6.89 -5.56 3.67
N ILE A 275 -6.24 -6.27 2.75
CA ILE A 275 -5.62 -5.66 1.56
C ILE A 275 -6.68 -4.93 0.71
N PRO A 276 -7.74 -5.57 0.18
CA PRO A 276 -8.74 -4.88 -0.62
C PRO A 276 -9.48 -3.80 0.17
N VAL A 277 -9.71 -4.00 1.47
CA VAL A 277 -10.31 -3.00 2.35
C VAL A 277 -9.43 -1.75 2.44
N SER A 278 -8.14 -1.93 2.74
CA SER A 278 -7.17 -0.83 2.85
C SER A 278 -7.04 -0.04 1.54
N PHE A 279 -6.95 -0.74 0.40
CA PHE A 279 -6.83 -0.09 -0.91
C PHE A 279 -8.10 0.69 -1.29
N SER A 280 -9.24 0.28 -0.76
CA SER A 280 -10.55 0.90 -1.01
C SER A 280 -10.89 2.06 -0.08
N LEU A 281 -10.13 2.29 1.01
CA LEU A 281 -10.42 3.35 1.98
C LEU A 281 -10.52 4.72 1.32
N PHE A 282 -9.57 5.02 0.45
CA PHE A 282 -9.53 6.26 -0.32
C PHE A 282 -9.61 5.96 -1.81
N SER A 283 -10.18 6.88 -2.58
CA SER A 283 -10.28 6.71 -4.03
C SER A 283 -8.90 6.77 -4.70
N PRO A 284 -8.57 5.88 -5.65
CA PRO A 284 -7.38 6.02 -6.49
C PRO A 284 -7.39 7.30 -7.34
N ALA A 285 -8.57 7.74 -7.80
CA ALA A 285 -8.78 9.08 -8.33
C ALA A 285 -9.16 10.02 -7.17
N GLY A 286 -8.14 10.61 -6.52
CA GLY A 286 -8.32 11.55 -5.42
C GLY A 286 -8.89 12.87 -5.90
N THR A 287 -9.55 13.59 -5.00
CA THR A 287 -10.12 14.91 -5.27
C THR A 287 -9.56 15.96 -4.32
N ILE A 288 -9.36 17.17 -4.80
CA ILE A 288 -8.95 18.32 -4.00
C ILE A 288 -9.75 19.56 -4.43
N ASN A 289 -10.16 20.37 -3.46
CA ASN A 289 -10.87 21.62 -3.77
C ASN A 289 -9.91 22.62 -4.42
N ARG A 290 -10.42 23.39 -5.39
CA ARG A 290 -9.67 24.45 -6.06
C ARG A 290 -9.04 25.45 -5.10
N GLU A 291 -9.73 25.79 -4.03
CA GLU A 291 -9.23 26.74 -3.01
C GLU A 291 -8.07 26.19 -2.16
N SER A 292 -7.86 24.87 -2.18
CA SER A 292 -6.83 24.19 -1.40
C SER A 292 -5.54 23.94 -2.18
N VAL A 293 -5.49 24.30 -3.47
CA VAL A 293 -4.28 24.23 -4.29
C VAL A 293 -3.62 25.59 -4.39
N GLU A 294 -2.41 25.64 -4.93
CA GLU A 294 -1.61 26.84 -5.12
C GLU A 294 -2.35 27.90 -5.96
N GLU A 295 -2.25 29.17 -5.62
CA GLU A 295 -2.98 30.29 -6.26
C GLU A 295 -2.79 30.34 -7.79
N GLU A 296 -1.60 29.99 -8.27
CA GLU A 296 -1.27 29.94 -9.69
C GLU A 296 -2.13 28.94 -10.46
N LEU A 297 -2.49 27.82 -9.83
CA LEU A 297 -3.32 26.77 -10.43
C LEU A 297 -4.82 27.11 -10.38
N GLN A 298 -5.23 27.93 -9.43
CA GLN A 298 -6.62 28.31 -9.27
C GLN A 298 -7.16 29.09 -10.48
N ALA A 299 -6.31 29.89 -11.12
CA ALA A 299 -6.69 30.70 -12.30
C ALA A 299 -6.95 29.84 -13.54
N GLY A 300 -6.22 28.73 -13.73
CA GLY A 300 -6.32 27.83 -14.88
C GLY A 300 -7.34 26.68 -14.71
N ALA A 301 -7.90 26.54 -13.52
CA ALA A 301 -8.76 25.41 -13.20
C ALA A 301 -10.23 25.67 -13.60
N SER A 302 -10.78 24.83 -14.45
CA SER A 302 -12.22 24.78 -14.73
C SER A 302 -12.94 23.91 -13.69
N GLY A 303 -13.82 24.53 -12.87
CA GLY A 303 -14.60 23.86 -11.83
C GLY A 303 -14.04 24.05 -10.41
N GLN A 304 -14.83 23.60 -9.41
CA GLN A 304 -14.47 23.70 -7.98
C GLN A 304 -13.59 22.56 -7.50
N THR A 305 -13.59 21.41 -8.19
CA THR A 305 -12.88 20.19 -7.76
C THR A 305 -11.90 19.77 -8.83
N LEU A 306 -10.66 19.54 -8.41
CA LEU A 306 -9.58 18.98 -9.22
C LEU A 306 -9.36 17.52 -8.85
N PHE A 307 -8.88 16.74 -9.82
CA PHE A 307 -8.60 15.32 -9.68
C PHE A 307 -7.09 15.07 -9.73
N TYR A 308 -6.64 14.09 -8.97
CA TYR A 308 -5.24 13.64 -9.01
C TYR A 308 -5.18 12.11 -8.85
N HIS A 309 -4.08 11.50 -9.29
CA HIS A 309 -3.81 10.10 -8.98
C HIS A 309 -3.20 9.97 -7.59
N ARG A 310 -3.85 9.21 -6.69
CA ARG A 310 -3.38 9.03 -5.31
C ARG A 310 -2.10 8.16 -5.23
N GLY A 311 -1.94 7.18 -6.11
CA GLY A 311 -0.97 6.09 -5.98
C GLY A 311 -1.43 5.02 -4.98
N LEU A 312 -0.62 3.96 -4.81
CA LEU A 312 -0.87 2.85 -3.88
C LEU A 312 0.14 2.81 -2.74
#